data_a6111e8a20e4fbd913c696e44e05bdbe
#
_entry.id   a6111e8a20e4fbd913c696e44e05bdbe
#
_cell.length_a   1.000
_cell.length_b   1.000
_cell.length_c   1.000
_cell.angle_alpha   90.00
_cell.angle_beta   90.00
_cell.angle_gamma   90.00
#
_symmetry.space_group_name_H-M   'P 1'
#
loop_
_entity.id
_entity.type
_entity.pdbx_description
1 polymer ?
#
loop_
_entity_poly.entity_id
_entity_poly.type
_entity_poly.pdbx_seq_one_letter_code
_entity_poly.pdbx_strand_id
1 'polypeptide(L)'
;MLDPATETRLTHGKGLIKERFWTHSNITSVGVGARRRGGEWTDEPAVTVGVVKKRRPGYLRADEILPDRIDVDGISHKVDVVETGVVRFCGQQEFPGAGNDPKKKWMLAVQTRPLQAGAAIVDLTTRQTADDGGVEYYGGTIAAFVKDAQGVVHALSNAHVMVNLDRLHEAEPVIGDKMSQPFPNSANEAATTVGELSGYVPYLTGIFAKNTMDCAIARLYDQSGWTTSYPGNRMTPNSPQNKAIGLFFASNSDHSRCWIVRLEPMLQRLGVSMVVADSTFDVSGYQMFEPIEKVGARTGYSSTQIVNVMDSTKVHMDDGRYYSFDNLIATERMGWPGDSGSLVRLGGDGITPVILENVPDSGCGVFNSVGNMYALPLNGDIPLADNIRDNFLAQTRLGSLLTHLFYLNAETVTNRSIESPASDYEKAGARGLYDKYRNYVASAMAGPRDPAYVVTQQHLDDTASAINGAALHMTQQETDALKSIYNTVITPTLGMHYDQILTHMNNDAVYHSVLDTLTKVPTIVTEGVIGPG
;
A
#
# COMPACT_ATOMS: atom_id res chain seq x y z
N MET A 1 11.18 3.46 -23.84
CA MET A 1 11.70 4.82 -23.56
C MET A 1 10.88 5.80 -24.35
N LEU A 2 10.30 6.83 -23.70
CA LEU A 2 9.72 7.95 -24.44
C LEU A 2 10.85 8.72 -25.11
N ASP A 3 10.71 8.99 -26.40
CA ASP A 3 11.65 9.92 -27.04
C ASP A 3 11.40 11.35 -26.50
N PRO A 4 12.44 12.18 -26.39
CA PRO A 4 12.34 13.51 -25.78
C PRO A 4 11.30 14.42 -26.42
N ALA A 5 11.06 14.29 -27.73
CA ALA A 5 10.08 15.10 -28.45
C ALA A 5 8.65 14.68 -28.08
N THR A 6 8.40 13.39 -27.95
CA THR A 6 7.10 12.86 -27.47
C THR A 6 6.86 13.24 -26.01
N GLU A 7 7.87 13.16 -25.16
CA GLU A 7 7.75 13.57 -23.75
C GLU A 7 7.43 15.06 -23.64
N THR A 8 8.08 15.92 -24.42
CA THR A 8 7.80 17.36 -24.45
C THR A 8 6.37 17.65 -24.87
N ARG A 9 5.88 16.99 -25.93
CA ARG A 9 4.50 17.18 -26.41
C ARG A 9 3.48 16.69 -25.38
N LEU A 10 3.68 15.52 -24.77
CA LEU A 10 2.79 15.01 -23.73
C LEU A 10 2.79 15.90 -22.49
N THR A 11 3.93 16.46 -22.11
CA THR A 11 4.03 17.45 -21.03
C THR A 11 3.25 18.72 -21.34
N HIS A 12 3.30 19.19 -22.57
CA HIS A 12 2.46 20.31 -23.04
C HIS A 12 0.97 19.92 -23.00
N GLY A 13 0.59 18.76 -23.51
CA GLY A 13 -0.78 18.22 -23.46
C GLY A 13 -1.28 18.09 -22.03
N LYS A 14 -0.46 17.61 -21.10
CA LYS A 14 -0.77 17.63 -19.66
C LYS A 14 -1.10 19.04 -19.17
N GLY A 15 -0.32 20.05 -19.57
CA GLY A 15 -0.55 21.45 -19.24
C GLY A 15 -1.94 21.92 -19.67
N LEU A 16 -2.32 21.65 -20.91
CA LEU A 16 -3.63 22.03 -21.47
C LEU A 16 -4.80 21.34 -20.75
N ILE A 17 -4.66 20.06 -20.40
CA ILE A 17 -5.67 19.34 -19.61
C ILE A 17 -5.77 19.95 -18.19
N LYS A 18 -4.64 20.25 -17.53
CA LYS A 18 -4.65 20.89 -16.21
C LYS A 18 -5.33 22.24 -16.26
N GLU A 19 -4.98 23.10 -17.20
CA GLU A 19 -5.56 24.43 -17.33
C GLU A 19 -7.10 24.38 -17.39
N ARG A 20 -7.64 23.42 -18.13
CA ARG A 20 -9.07 23.31 -18.35
C ARG A 20 -9.83 22.57 -17.24
N PHE A 21 -9.26 21.51 -16.69
CA PHE A 21 -10.01 20.54 -15.86
C PHE A 21 -9.54 20.46 -14.41
N TRP A 22 -8.38 21.06 -14.05
CA TRP A 22 -7.81 20.91 -12.72
C TRP A 22 -8.72 21.34 -11.56
N THR A 23 -9.58 22.34 -11.79
CA THR A 23 -10.49 22.84 -10.76
C THR A 23 -11.69 21.93 -10.49
N HIS A 24 -11.97 20.96 -11.35
CA HIS A 24 -13.07 20.02 -11.13
C HIS A 24 -12.76 19.07 -9.97
N SER A 25 -13.75 18.89 -9.09
CA SER A 25 -13.59 18.08 -7.86
C SER A 25 -13.34 16.59 -8.15
N ASN A 26 -13.81 16.09 -9.31
CA ASN A 26 -13.61 14.70 -9.71
C ASN A 26 -12.20 14.43 -10.27
N ILE A 27 -11.39 15.46 -10.58
CA ILE A 27 -10.00 15.29 -11.06
C ILE A 27 -9.06 15.20 -9.85
N THR A 28 -8.30 14.12 -9.77
CA THR A 28 -7.33 13.84 -8.70
C THR A 28 -5.89 13.97 -9.16
N SER A 29 -5.59 13.56 -10.39
CA SER A 29 -4.23 13.67 -10.94
C SER A 29 -4.23 13.91 -12.45
N VAL A 30 -3.14 14.47 -12.97
CA VAL A 30 -2.86 14.60 -14.40
C VAL A 30 -1.37 14.37 -14.62
N GLY A 31 -1.01 13.42 -15.46
CA GLY A 31 0.38 13.02 -15.67
C GLY A 31 0.70 12.62 -17.10
N VAL A 32 1.96 12.28 -17.32
CA VAL A 32 2.46 11.64 -18.53
C VAL A 32 2.81 10.21 -18.20
N GLY A 33 2.18 9.26 -18.86
CA GLY A 33 2.34 7.84 -18.52
C GLY A 33 1.96 6.91 -19.65
N ALA A 34 1.96 5.62 -19.37
CA ALA A 34 1.46 4.59 -20.25
C ALA A 34 -0.06 4.54 -20.19
N ARG A 35 -0.66 4.21 -21.33
CA ARG A 35 -2.09 3.95 -21.41
C ARG A 35 -2.44 2.61 -20.79
N ARG A 36 -3.58 2.52 -20.11
CA ARG A 36 -4.12 1.27 -19.60
C ARG A 36 -5.30 0.80 -20.47
N ARG A 37 -5.28 -0.47 -20.91
CA ARG A 37 -6.37 -1.06 -21.71
C ARG A 37 -6.74 -2.44 -21.15
N GLY A 38 -8.00 -2.63 -20.80
CA GLY A 38 -8.47 -3.91 -20.25
C GLY A 38 -7.78 -4.34 -18.94
N GLY A 39 -7.27 -3.37 -18.15
CA GLY A 39 -6.52 -3.67 -16.93
C GLY A 39 -5.01 -3.75 -17.13
N GLU A 40 -4.52 -3.91 -18.36
CA GLU A 40 -3.11 -4.07 -18.71
C GLU A 40 -2.48 -2.75 -19.17
N TRP A 41 -1.22 -2.53 -18.80
CA TRP A 41 -0.42 -1.41 -19.31
C TRP A 41 0.00 -1.69 -20.75
N THR A 42 -0.03 -0.65 -21.57
CA THR A 42 0.42 -0.70 -22.96
C THR A 42 1.65 0.17 -23.16
N ASP A 43 2.39 -0.06 -24.25
CA ASP A 43 3.51 0.81 -24.65
C ASP A 43 3.03 2.14 -25.27
N GLU A 44 1.72 2.40 -25.37
CA GLU A 44 1.17 3.63 -25.93
C GLU A 44 1.28 4.76 -24.90
N PRO A 45 2.12 5.78 -25.13
CA PRO A 45 2.22 6.92 -24.23
C PRO A 45 0.97 7.80 -24.32
N ALA A 46 0.53 8.31 -23.18
CA ALA A 46 -0.70 9.09 -23.07
C ALA A 46 -0.59 10.20 -22.01
N VAL A 47 -1.44 11.22 -22.13
CA VAL A 47 -1.77 12.06 -20.98
C VAL A 47 -2.75 11.29 -20.12
N THR A 48 -2.34 10.93 -18.91
CA THR A 48 -3.18 10.19 -17.96
C THR A 48 -3.91 11.15 -17.04
N VAL A 49 -5.22 10.92 -16.84
CA VAL A 49 -6.05 11.74 -15.96
C VAL A 49 -6.68 10.85 -14.89
N GLY A 50 -6.26 11.04 -13.66
CA GLY A 50 -6.88 10.38 -12.50
C GLY A 50 -8.18 11.07 -12.13
N VAL A 51 -9.22 10.27 -11.87
CA VAL A 51 -10.52 10.75 -11.39
C VAL A 51 -10.94 10.03 -10.12
N VAL A 52 -11.68 10.72 -9.24
CA VAL A 52 -12.25 10.07 -8.05
C VAL A 52 -13.13 8.90 -8.47
N LYS A 53 -14.00 9.13 -9.48
CA LYS A 53 -14.87 8.09 -10.01
C LYS A 53 -15.13 8.30 -11.50
N LYS A 54 -15.01 7.25 -12.30
CA LYS A 54 -15.43 7.25 -13.69
C LYS A 54 -16.94 7.32 -13.78
N ARG A 55 -17.44 8.23 -14.60
CA ARG A 55 -18.87 8.42 -14.86
C ARG A 55 -19.15 8.31 -16.36
N ARG A 56 -20.30 7.76 -16.74
CA ARG A 56 -20.70 7.73 -18.15
C ARG A 56 -20.95 9.16 -18.65
N PRO A 57 -20.62 9.50 -19.90
CA PRO A 57 -20.75 10.85 -20.44
C PRO A 57 -22.13 11.48 -20.22
N GLY A 58 -23.22 10.68 -20.28
CA GLY A 58 -24.59 11.17 -20.04
C GLY A 58 -24.88 11.66 -18.61
N TYR A 59 -23.98 11.43 -17.66
CA TYR A 59 -24.06 11.92 -16.27
C TYR A 59 -23.08 13.05 -15.98
N LEU A 60 -22.37 13.53 -17.00
CA LEU A 60 -21.42 14.62 -16.91
C LEU A 60 -21.95 15.84 -17.64
N ARG A 61 -21.65 17.02 -17.13
CA ARG A 61 -21.86 18.27 -17.86
C ARG A 61 -20.85 18.36 -19.00
N ALA A 62 -21.16 19.12 -20.02
CA ALA A 62 -20.28 19.24 -21.19
C ALA A 62 -18.86 19.74 -20.86
N ASP A 63 -18.72 20.57 -19.81
CA ASP A 63 -17.45 21.08 -19.32
C ASP A 63 -16.67 20.08 -18.46
N GLU A 64 -17.28 18.98 -18.03
CA GLU A 64 -16.65 17.89 -17.26
C GLU A 64 -16.17 16.74 -18.14
N ILE A 65 -16.56 16.71 -19.44
CA ILE A 65 -16.20 15.65 -20.36
C ILE A 65 -14.76 15.85 -20.84
N LEU A 66 -13.88 14.93 -20.43
CA LEU A 66 -12.49 14.90 -20.89
C LEU A 66 -12.43 14.48 -22.36
N PRO A 67 -11.55 15.09 -23.19
CA PRO A 67 -11.38 14.67 -24.57
C PRO A 67 -10.67 13.30 -24.63
N ASP A 68 -11.00 12.47 -25.60
CA ASP A 68 -10.30 11.21 -25.86
C ASP A 68 -8.87 11.42 -26.38
N ARG A 69 -8.62 12.57 -26.98
CA ARG A 69 -7.33 12.94 -27.57
C ARG A 69 -7.07 14.42 -27.38
N ILE A 70 -5.80 14.77 -27.37
CA ILE A 70 -5.35 16.15 -27.33
C ILE A 70 -4.31 16.37 -28.44
N ASP A 71 -4.50 17.44 -29.20
CA ASP A 71 -3.58 17.79 -30.28
C ASP A 71 -2.52 18.78 -29.78
N VAL A 72 -1.26 18.43 -29.96
CA VAL A 72 -0.11 19.25 -29.61
C VAL A 72 0.81 19.29 -30.82
N ASP A 73 1.10 20.47 -31.31
CA ASP A 73 1.97 20.71 -32.46
C ASP A 73 1.58 19.88 -33.71
N GLY A 74 0.26 19.72 -33.93
CA GLY A 74 -0.29 18.96 -35.06
C GLY A 74 -0.25 17.44 -34.90
N ILE A 75 0.18 16.94 -33.74
CA ILE A 75 0.22 15.52 -33.40
C ILE A 75 -0.84 15.23 -32.34
N SER A 76 -1.70 14.23 -32.62
CA SER A 76 -2.80 13.83 -31.75
C SER A 76 -2.34 12.76 -30.75
N HIS A 77 -2.41 13.07 -29.46
CA HIS A 77 -2.07 12.17 -28.36
C HIS A 77 -3.32 11.66 -27.65
N LYS A 78 -3.28 10.46 -27.12
CA LYS A 78 -4.36 9.90 -26.32
C LYS A 78 -4.44 10.56 -24.94
N VAL A 79 -5.67 10.71 -24.46
CA VAL A 79 -5.97 10.99 -23.04
C VAL A 79 -6.54 9.71 -22.45
N ASP A 80 -5.89 9.21 -21.41
CA ASP A 80 -6.33 8.01 -20.70
C ASP A 80 -6.89 8.38 -19.33
N VAL A 81 -8.16 8.09 -19.10
CA VAL A 81 -8.84 8.39 -17.84
C VAL A 81 -8.78 7.17 -16.94
N VAL A 82 -8.22 7.33 -15.75
CA VAL A 82 -8.06 6.26 -14.77
C VAL A 82 -8.85 6.59 -13.51
N GLU A 83 -9.67 5.68 -13.02
CA GLU A 83 -10.28 5.83 -11.71
C GLU A 83 -9.21 5.58 -10.64
N THR A 84 -8.87 6.61 -9.89
CA THR A 84 -7.83 6.56 -8.84
C THR A 84 -8.43 6.68 -7.44
N GLY A 85 -9.71 7.09 -7.33
CA GLY A 85 -10.24 7.46 -6.03
C GLY A 85 -9.57 8.72 -5.46
N VAL A 86 -9.73 8.95 -4.17
CA VAL A 86 -9.12 10.08 -3.44
C VAL A 86 -7.68 9.73 -3.09
N VAL A 87 -6.75 10.68 -3.28
CA VAL A 87 -5.33 10.53 -2.91
C VAL A 87 -5.10 11.16 -1.54
N ARG A 88 -4.39 10.48 -0.65
CA ARG A 88 -4.08 10.91 0.71
C ARG A 88 -2.60 10.74 1.03
N PHE A 89 -2.11 11.49 2.00
CA PHE A 89 -0.79 11.22 2.57
C PHE A 89 -0.76 9.83 3.24
N CYS A 90 0.34 9.14 3.09
CA CYS A 90 0.55 7.84 3.72
C CYS A 90 1.14 7.93 5.13
N GLY A 91 1.10 9.10 5.78
CA GLY A 91 1.48 9.32 7.18
C GLY A 91 0.30 9.59 8.11
N GLN A 92 -0.92 9.66 7.59
CA GLN A 92 -2.11 10.11 8.34
C GLN A 92 -2.87 9.01 9.10
N GLN A 93 -2.38 7.78 9.18
CA GLN A 93 -3.06 6.81 10.04
C GLN A 93 -2.58 6.95 11.48
N GLU A 94 -3.56 7.06 12.36
CA GLU A 94 -3.40 6.93 13.79
C GLU A 94 -2.59 5.67 14.10
N PHE A 95 -1.50 5.87 14.83
CA PHE A 95 -0.77 4.76 15.41
C PHE A 95 -1.31 4.58 16.81
N PRO A 96 -1.89 3.44 17.12
CA PRO A 96 -2.11 3.13 18.52
C PRO A 96 -0.75 3.26 19.18
N GLY A 97 -0.68 4.11 20.16
CA GLY A 97 0.50 4.22 21.00
C GLY A 97 0.97 2.81 21.32
N ALA A 98 2.26 2.63 21.63
CA ALA A 98 2.87 1.34 21.95
C ALA A 98 2.21 0.64 23.17
N GLY A 99 0.90 0.80 23.31
CA GLY A 99 0.04 -0.03 24.14
C GLY A 99 0.23 -1.47 23.72
N ASN A 100 0.20 -2.37 24.66
CA ASN A 100 0.45 -3.80 24.57
C ASN A 100 -0.43 -4.56 23.54
N ASP A 101 -0.98 -3.91 22.52
CA ASP A 101 -1.66 -4.59 21.44
C ASP A 101 -0.64 -5.13 20.43
N PRO A 102 -0.29 -6.43 20.48
CA PRO A 102 0.64 -7.02 19.52
C PRO A 102 0.09 -6.97 18.08
N LYS A 103 -1.20 -6.68 17.89
CA LYS A 103 -1.88 -6.67 16.59
C LYS A 103 -1.60 -5.44 15.72
N LYS A 104 -1.03 -4.39 16.32
CA LYS A 104 -0.74 -3.13 15.64
C LYS A 104 0.76 -2.86 15.47
N LYS A 105 1.62 -3.88 15.58
CA LYS A 105 3.07 -3.73 15.44
C LYS A 105 3.45 -3.49 13.98
N TRP A 106 4.03 -2.34 13.74
CA TRP A 106 4.78 -2.10 12.52
C TRP A 106 6.05 -2.94 12.52
N MET A 107 6.41 -3.42 11.35
CA MET A 107 7.57 -4.29 11.22
C MET A 107 8.87 -3.67 11.74
N LEU A 108 9.02 -2.35 11.55
CA LEU A 108 10.21 -1.59 11.93
C LEU A 108 9.90 -0.49 12.96
N ALA A 109 8.80 -0.64 13.72
CA ALA A 109 8.45 0.22 14.84
C ALA A 109 9.18 -0.17 16.14
N VAL A 110 10.03 -1.19 16.10
CA VAL A 110 10.88 -1.56 17.22
C VAL A 110 12.08 -0.61 17.34
N GLN A 111 12.60 -0.47 18.57
CA GLN A 111 13.81 0.32 18.78
C GLN A 111 14.99 -0.27 18.01
N THR A 112 15.56 0.52 17.10
CA THR A 112 16.78 0.16 16.37
C THR A 112 17.93 1.04 16.84
N ARG A 113 19.02 0.41 17.31
CA ARG A 113 20.27 1.09 17.63
C ARG A 113 21.44 0.27 17.08
N PRO A 114 22.33 0.84 16.28
CA PRO A 114 22.28 2.22 15.72
C PRO A 114 21.01 2.45 14.89
N LEU A 115 20.60 3.73 14.76
CA LEU A 115 19.45 4.12 13.94
C LEU A 115 19.64 3.65 12.49
N GLN A 116 18.57 3.21 11.86
CA GLN A 116 18.58 2.68 10.49
C GLN A 116 17.56 3.41 9.61
N ALA A 117 17.91 3.61 8.35
CA ALA A 117 16.93 3.98 7.34
C ALA A 117 15.87 2.85 7.19
N GLY A 118 14.64 3.21 6.88
CA GLY A 118 13.52 2.27 6.87
C GLY A 118 12.84 2.08 8.24
N ALA A 119 13.46 2.49 9.35
CA ALA A 119 12.83 2.43 10.67
C ALA A 119 11.76 3.52 10.84
N ALA A 120 10.81 3.29 11.75
CA ALA A 120 9.78 4.28 12.08
C ALA A 120 10.37 5.51 12.76
N ILE A 121 9.76 6.67 12.49
CA ILE A 121 10.04 7.94 13.18
C ILE A 121 8.73 8.70 13.40
N VAL A 122 8.65 9.45 14.49
CA VAL A 122 7.46 10.19 14.88
C VAL A 122 7.82 11.54 15.47
N ASP A 123 7.00 12.54 15.16
CA ASP A 123 7.00 13.84 15.83
C ASP A 123 6.19 13.74 17.13
N LEU A 124 6.82 14.02 18.26
CA LEU A 124 6.18 13.93 19.58
C LEU A 124 5.07 14.98 19.80
N THR A 125 5.02 16.04 19.01
CA THR A 125 3.95 17.06 19.08
C THR A 125 2.64 16.58 18.48
N THR A 126 2.67 15.48 17.71
CA THR A 126 1.47 14.87 17.11
C THR A 126 0.70 13.96 18.07
N ARG A 127 1.10 13.94 19.33
CA ARG A 127 0.47 13.14 20.38
C ARG A 127 -1.03 13.43 20.48
N GLN A 128 -1.84 12.40 20.38
CA GLN A 128 -3.28 12.46 20.56
C GLN A 128 -3.74 11.40 21.56
N THR A 129 -4.94 11.59 22.13
CA THR A 129 -5.58 10.58 22.95
C THR A 129 -6.58 9.83 22.08
N ALA A 130 -6.41 8.53 21.94
CA ALA A 130 -7.33 7.66 21.23
C ALA A 130 -8.66 7.53 21.97
N ASP A 131 -9.72 7.09 21.29
CA ASP A 131 -11.05 6.90 21.85
C ASP A 131 -11.07 5.89 23.03
N ASP A 132 -10.13 4.93 23.02
CA ASP A 132 -9.93 3.94 24.09
C ASP A 132 -9.10 4.47 25.28
N GLY A 133 -8.69 5.74 25.24
CA GLY A 133 -7.81 6.37 26.23
C GLY A 133 -6.32 6.07 26.04
N GLY A 134 -5.95 5.36 24.99
CA GLY A 134 -4.57 5.15 24.56
C GLY A 134 -3.90 6.45 24.09
N VAL A 135 -2.62 6.39 23.79
CA VAL A 135 -1.86 7.49 23.20
C VAL A 135 -1.47 7.12 21.78
N GLU A 136 -1.81 7.98 20.85
CA GLU A 136 -1.52 7.85 19.43
C GLU A 136 -0.58 8.96 18.95
N TYR A 137 0.20 8.65 17.92
CA TYR A 137 1.11 9.58 17.27
C TYR A 137 1.02 9.42 15.76
N TYR A 138 1.20 10.51 15.03
CA TYR A 138 1.41 10.46 13.59
C TYR A 138 2.90 10.26 13.30
N GLY A 139 3.21 9.39 12.39
CA GLY A 139 4.59 9.13 12.03
C GLY A 139 4.74 8.47 10.67
N GLY A 140 5.95 8.09 10.35
CA GLY A 140 6.32 7.45 9.09
C GLY A 140 7.69 6.79 9.19
N THR A 141 8.48 6.93 8.14
CA THR A 141 9.73 6.20 7.93
C THR A 141 10.92 7.14 7.83
N ILE A 142 12.04 6.79 8.44
CA ILE A 142 13.35 7.42 8.18
C ILE A 142 13.78 7.03 6.76
N ALA A 143 13.90 8.02 5.87
CA ALA A 143 14.36 7.79 4.51
C ALA A 143 15.83 7.39 4.45
N ALA A 144 16.65 8.23 5.05
CA ALA A 144 18.09 8.18 4.99
C ALA A 144 18.70 9.12 6.03
N PHE A 145 20.03 9.12 6.10
CA PHE A 145 20.79 10.13 6.83
C PHE A 145 21.45 11.10 5.87
N VAL A 146 21.44 12.38 6.24
CA VAL A 146 22.02 13.47 5.46
C VAL A 146 22.96 14.29 6.31
N LYS A 147 23.92 15.00 5.70
CA LYS A 147 24.82 15.93 6.36
C LYS A 147 24.61 17.33 5.82
N ASP A 148 24.61 18.30 6.73
CA ASP A 148 24.71 19.73 6.37
C ASP A 148 26.16 20.14 6.04
N ALA A 149 26.35 21.41 5.68
CA ALA A 149 27.65 21.96 5.35
C ALA A 149 28.66 21.96 6.51
N GLN A 150 28.18 21.82 7.75
CA GLN A 150 28.97 21.72 8.96
C GLN A 150 29.32 20.26 9.32
N GLY A 151 28.81 19.30 8.54
CA GLY A 151 29.01 17.87 8.76
C GLY A 151 28.09 17.26 9.82
N VAL A 152 27.11 18.03 10.31
CA VAL A 152 26.12 17.53 11.28
C VAL A 152 25.16 16.57 10.60
N VAL A 153 24.89 15.44 11.25
CA VAL A 153 24.02 14.38 10.72
C VAL A 153 22.56 14.63 11.11
N HIS A 154 21.70 14.48 10.13
CA HIS A 154 20.24 14.59 10.27
C HIS A 154 19.56 13.33 9.71
N ALA A 155 18.46 12.93 10.32
CA ALA A 155 17.51 12.00 9.71
C ALA A 155 16.64 12.75 8.68
N LEU A 156 16.44 12.19 7.50
CA LEU A 156 15.57 12.71 6.44
C LEU A 156 14.25 11.93 6.41
N SER A 157 13.13 12.62 6.25
CA SER A 157 11.81 12.05 5.98
C SER A 157 10.92 13.05 5.24
N ASN A 158 9.64 12.72 5.06
CA ASN A 158 8.64 13.70 4.57
C ASN A 158 8.34 14.77 5.62
N ALA A 159 7.94 15.94 5.16
CA ALA A 159 7.50 17.03 6.06
C ALA A 159 6.23 16.62 6.83
N HIS A 160 5.23 16.02 6.16
CA HIS A 160 4.01 15.56 6.82
C HIS A 160 4.23 14.41 7.83
N VAL A 161 5.45 13.83 7.90
CA VAL A 161 5.85 12.82 8.90
C VAL A 161 6.48 13.47 10.13
N MET A 162 7.31 14.51 9.91
CA MET A 162 8.12 15.14 10.95
C MET A 162 7.57 16.50 11.43
N VAL A 163 6.50 16.98 10.80
CA VAL A 163 5.84 18.24 11.16
C VAL A 163 4.35 17.97 11.31
N ASN A 164 3.76 18.44 12.40
CA ASN A 164 2.33 18.34 12.61
C ASN A 164 1.56 18.89 11.39
N LEU A 165 0.64 18.09 10.85
CA LEU A 165 -0.11 18.42 9.61
C LEU A 165 -0.83 19.78 9.65
N ASP A 166 -1.32 20.18 10.80
CA ASP A 166 -1.98 21.47 10.98
C ASP A 166 -1.02 22.65 10.84
N ARG A 167 0.29 22.40 10.95
CA ARG A 167 1.35 23.41 10.93
C ARG A 167 2.20 23.40 9.65
N LEU A 168 1.95 22.48 8.71
CA LEU A 168 2.71 22.36 7.46
C LEU A 168 2.69 23.62 6.58
N HIS A 169 1.70 24.47 6.73
CA HIS A 169 1.53 25.71 5.98
C HIS A 169 1.94 26.96 6.76
N GLU A 170 2.36 26.83 8.01
CA GLU A 170 2.81 27.95 8.82
C GLU A 170 4.17 28.46 8.33
N ALA A 171 4.33 29.77 8.30
CA ALA A 171 5.59 30.40 7.89
C ALA A 171 6.69 30.27 8.96
N GLU A 172 6.30 30.08 10.21
CA GLU A 172 7.24 29.93 11.32
C GLU A 172 7.47 28.44 11.59
N PRO A 173 8.71 28.00 11.45
CA PRO A 173 9.05 26.60 11.66
C PRO A 173 8.92 26.21 13.12
N VAL A 174 8.42 25.02 13.35
CA VAL A 174 8.45 24.28 14.61
C VAL A 174 9.83 23.64 14.84
N ILE A 175 10.87 24.39 14.52
CA ILE A 175 12.25 23.94 14.72
C ILE A 175 12.48 23.66 16.21
N GLY A 176 13.02 22.48 16.49
CA GLY A 176 13.23 22.02 17.85
C GLY A 176 12.18 21.01 18.34
N ASP A 177 11.11 20.76 17.58
CA ASP A 177 10.16 19.68 17.89
C ASP A 177 10.90 18.35 17.93
N LYS A 178 10.59 17.53 18.96
CA LYS A 178 11.35 16.32 19.25
C LYS A 178 10.86 15.14 18.44
N MET A 179 11.83 14.40 17.88
CA MET A 179 11.60 13.18 17.12
C MET A 179 11.92 11.95 17.95
N SER A 180 11.06 10.96 17.90
CA SER A 180 11.21 9.69 18.59
C SER A 180 11.38 8.51 17.63
N GLN A 181 12.16 7.51 18.04
CA GLN A 181 12.30 6.21 17.41
C GLN A 181 12.57 5.15 18.49
N PRO A 182 11.70 4.20 18.66
CA PRO A 182 10.42 3.93 17.99
C PRO A 182 9.30 4.86 18.46
N PHE A 183 8.04 4.46 18.18
CA PHE A 183 6.87 5.11 18.79
C PHE A 183 6.98 5.02 20.32
N PRO A 184 6.94 6.14 21.05
CA PRO A 184 7.06 6.10 22.49
C PRO A 184 5.75 5.67 23.14
N ASN A 185 5.86 5.11 24.34
CA ASN A 185 4.75 5.13 25.28
C ASN A 185 4.98 6.25 26.32
N SER A 186 3.98 6.59 27.09
CA SER A 186 4.06 7.66 28.08
C SER A 186 5.16 7.47 29.13
N ALA A 187 5.66 6.23 29.31
CA ALA A 187 6.68 5.89 30.30
C ALA A 187 8.11 6.01 29.75
N ASN A 188 8.32 5.98 28.43
CA ASN A 188 9.67 5.91 27.84
C ASN A 188 9.97 7.01 26.80
N GLU A 189 9.15 8.04 26.69
CA GLU A 189 9.27 9.11 25.68
C GLU A 189 10.69 9.72 25.65
N ALA A 190 11.25 10.03 26.82
CA ALA A 190 12.61 10.58 26.91
C ALA A 190 13.69 9.61 26.42
N ALA A 191 13.52 8.31 26.67
CA ALA A 191 14.47 7.27 26.27
C ALA A 191 14.41 6.93 24.76
N THR A 192 13.31 7.27 24.11
CA THR A 192 13.11 7.01 22.68
C THR A 192 13.40 8.23 21.81
N THR A 193 13.53 9.43 22.40
CA THR A 193 13.84 10.66 21.66
C THR A 193 15.25 10.55 21.04
N VAL A 194 15.32 10.79 19.72
CA VAL A 194 16.56 10.60 18.93
C VAL A 194 17.11 11.89 18.35
N GLY A 195 16.32 12.93 18.29
CA GLY A 195 16.71 14.21 17.69
C GLY A 195 15.60 15.25 17.76
N GLU A 196 15.80 16.33 17.04
CA GLU A 196 14.86 17.44 16.95
C GLU A 196 14.76 17.96 15.52
N LEU A 197 13.58 18.42 15.12
CA LEU A 197 13.35 19.01 13.82
C LEU A 197 14.29 20.19 13.60
N SER A 198 15.03 20.19 12.51
CA SER A 198 16.05 21.21 12.21
C SER A 198 15.81 21.92 10.87
N GLY A 199 14.91 21.40 10.03
CA GLY A 199 14.53 22.04 8.78
C GLY A 199 13.41 21.30 8.07
N TYR A 200 12.59 22.00 7.31
CA TYR A 200 11.56 21.43 6.43
C TYR A 200 11.18 22.42 5.31
N VAL A 201 10.44 21.92 4.32
CA VAL A 201 9.87 22.76 3.27
C VAL A 201 8.38 22.97 3.53
N PRO A 202 7.96 24.20 3.85
CA PRO A 202 6.54 24.51 4.08
C PRO A 202 5.70 24.30 2.83
N TYR A 203 4.44 23.91 3.00
CA TYR A 203 3.51 23.74 1.88
C TYR A 203 2.88 25.06 1.48
N LEU A 204 2.79 25.25 0.18
CA LEU A 204 1.99 26.31 -0.42
C LEU A 204 0.51 25.91 -0.41
N THR A 205 -0.36 26.85 -0.06
CA THR A 205 -1.81 26.68 -0.03
C THR A 205 -2.48 27.37 -1.22
N GLY A 206 -3.67 26.88 -1.58
CA GLY A 206 -4.49 27.45 -2.66
C GLY A 206 -4.55 26.57 -3.91
N ILE A 207 -5.58 26.82 -4.73
CA ILE A 207 -5.93 25.99 -5.91
C ILE A 207 -4.81 25.95 -6.96
N PHE A 208 -4.02 27.04 -7.04
CA PHE A 208 -2.91 27.17 -7.99
C PHE A 208 -1.54 26.96 -7.33
N ALA A 209 -1.51 26.58 -6.05
CA ALA A 209 -0.27 26.23 -5.39
C ALA A 209 0.39 25.03 -6.09
N LYS A 210 1.71 25.06 -6.21
CA LYS A 210 2.51 24.01 -6.84
C LYS A 210 3.57 23.57 -5.86
N ASN A 211 3.22 22.64 -4.97
CA ASN A 211 4.20 21.96 -4.15
C ASN A 211 4.94 20.95 -5.03
N THR A 212 6.24 20.89 -4.92
CA THR A 212 7.09 19.91 -5.62
C THR A 212 7.92 19.09 -4.65
N MET A 213 7.85 19.43 -3.37
CA MET A 213 8.67 18.86 -2.30
C MET A 213 7.80 18.57 -1.08
N ASP A 214 8.12 17.50 -0.42
CA ASP A 214 7.57 17.09 0.87
C ASP A 214 8.72 16.46 1.66
N CYS A 215 9.46 17.29 2.39
CA CYS A 215 10.65 16.85 3.10
C CYS A 215 10.94 17.67 4.35
N ALA A 216 11.49 16.97 5.34
CA ALA A 216 12.00 17.52 6.58
C ALA A 216 13.25 16.79 7.02
N ILE A 217 14.08 17.46 7.82
CA ILE A 217 15.25 16.89 8.46
C ILE A 217 15.22 17.12 9.95
N ALA A 218 15.65 16.11 10.71
CA ALA A 218 15.81 16.18 12.16
C ALA A 218 17.27 15.97 12.54
N ARG A 219 17.85 16.91 13.27
CA ARG A 219 19.21 16.81 13.80
C ARG A 219 19.26 15.71 14.84
N LEU A 220 20.14 14.74 14.65
CA LEU A 220 20.35 13.66 15.62
C LEU A 220 21.12 14.16 16.85
N TYR A 221 20.71 13.72 18.05
CA TYR A 221 21.45 13.97 19.27
C TYR A 221 22.74 13.13 19.34
N ASP A 222 22.66 11.86 18.95
CA ASP A 222 23.86 11.01 18.78
C ASP A 222 24.31 11.04 17.31
N GLN A 223 25.38 11.76 17.06
CA GLN A 223 25.97 11.95 15.74
C GLN A 223 26.70 10.71 15.20
N SER A 224 26.89 9.68 16.03
CA SER A 224 27.52 8.40 15.68
C SER A 224 26.57 7.19 15.74
N GLY A 225 25.38 7.36 16.33
CA GLY A 225 24.42 6.29 16.62
C GLY A 225 23.53 5.89 15.44
N TRP A 226 24.05 5.95 14.22
CA TRP A 226 23.30 5.63 13.00
C TRP A 226 24.12 4.76 12.03
N THR A 227 23.43 4.12 11.07
CA THR A 227 24.06 3.33 10.01
C THR A 227 23.28 3.45 8.70
N THR A 228 23.99 3.30 7.58
CA THR A 228 23.39 3.28 6.24
C THR A 228 22.76 1.95 5.86
N SER A 229 22.91 0.91 6.68
CA SER A 229 22.26 -0.38 6.46
C SER A 229 20.75 -0.29 6.70
N TYR A 230 20.00 -1.07 5.95
CA TYR A 230 18.56 -1.24 6.13
C TYR A 230 18.25 -2.47 6.97
N PRO A 231 17.14 -2.46 7.75
CA PRO A 231 16.73 -3.63 8.50
C PRO A 231 16.52 -4.84 7.59
N GLY A 232 17.10 -5.97 7.99
CA GLY A 232 16.93 -7.23 7.25
C GLY A 232 17.80 -7.39 5.99
N ASN A 233 18.72 -6.47 5.69
CA ASN A 233 19.64 -6.53 4.54
C ASN A 233 18.95 -6.75 3.16
N ARG A 234 17.70 -6.36 3.01
CA ARG A 234 16.91 -6.66 1.81
C ARG A 234 17.06 -5.66 0.68
N MET A 235 17.51 -4.42 0.95
CA MET A 235 17.93 -3.55 -0.15
C MET A 235 19.35 -3.92 -0.53
N THR A 236 19.56 -4.26 -1.79
CA THR A 236 20.88 -4.66 -2.31
C THR A 236 21.86 -3.50 -2.11
N PRO A 237 22.84 -3.59 -1.20
CA PRO A 237 23.89 -2.58 -1.15
C PRO A 237 24.70 -2.67 -2.43
N ASN A 238 25.00 -1.52 -3.03
CA ASN A 238 25.95 -1.38 -4.14
C ASN A 238 25.60 -1.97 -5.51
N SER A 239 24.31 -2.16 -5.85
CA SER A 239 23.98 -2.28 -7.27
C SER A 239 24.25 -0.93 -7.96
N PRO A 240 24.95 -0.87 -9.11
CA PRO A 240 25.10 0.35 -9.89
C PRO A 240 23.77 1.00 -10.32
N GLN A 241 22.68 0.23 -10.24
CA GLN A 241 21.32 0.66 -10.54
C GLN A 241 20.59 1.25 -9.33
N ASN A 242 21.12 1.12 -8.11
CA ASN A 242 20.50 1.58 -6.86
C ASN A 242 20.62 3.11 -6.69
N LYS A 243 20.00 3.86 -7.59
CA LYS A 243 19.93 5.32 -7.51
C LYS A 243 18.69 5.73 -6.73
N ALA A 244 18.85 6.54 -5.68
CA ALA A 244 17.74 7.14 -4.97
C ALA A 244 17.06 8.19 -5.86
N ILE A 245 15.74 8.07 -6.03
CA ILE A 245 14.95 8.93 -6.91
C ILE A 245 13.98 9.85 -6.16
N GLY A 246 13.55 9.46 -4.97
CA GLY A 246 12.57 10.24 -4.21
C GLY A 246 12.17 9.62 -2.89
N LEU A 247 11.16 10.22 -2.27
CA LEU A 247 10.51 9.72 -1.06
C LEU A 247 9.07 9.33 -1.39
N PHE A 248 8.67 8.16 -0.92
CA PHE A 248 7.28 7.74 -0.94
C PHE A 248 6.46 8.64 -0.02
N PHE A 249 5.30 9.18 -0.48
CA PHE A 249 4.56 10.13 0.35
C PHE A 249 3.04 9.99 0.31
N ALA A 250 2.44 9.48 -0.75
CA ALA A 250 1.00 9.42 -0.89
C ALA A 250 0.54 8.18 -1.67
N SER A 251 -0.70 7.77 -1.43
CA SER A 251 -1.38 6.74 -2.20
C SER A 251 -2.85 7.10 -2.41
N ASN A 252 -3.49 6.43 -3.36
CA ASN A 252 -4.94 6.47 -3.49
C ASN A 252 -5.62 5.56 -2.45
N SER A 253 -6.94 5.67 -2.35
CA SER A 253 -7.73 5.01 -1.29
C SER A 253 -7.64 3.48 -1.25
N ASP A 254 -7.38 2.83 -2.39
CA ASP A 254 -7.18 1.38 -2.47
C ASP A 254 -5.71 0.97 -2.53
N HIS A 255 -4.80 1.94 -2.36
CA HIS A 255 -3.35 1.77 -2.43
C HIS A 255 -2.82 1.13 -3.73
N SER A 256 -3.65 1.02 -4.78
CA SER A 256 -3.22 0.47 -6.07
C SER A 256 -2.27 1.40 -6.82
N ARG A 257 -2.23 2.68 -6.45
CA ARG A 257 -1.36 3.69 -7.03
C ARG A 257 -0.73 4.54 -5.95
N CYS A 258 0.55 4.80 -6.11
CA CYS A 258 1.37 5.54 -5.16
C CYS A 258 2.11 6.68 -5.84
N TRP A 259 2.51 7.68 -5.06
CA TRP A 259 3.26 8.84 -5.54
C TRP A 259 4.53 9.05 -4.73
N ILE A 260 5.55 9.54 -5.43
CA ILE A 260 6.90 9.80 -4.93
C ILE A 260 7.23 11.25 -5.23
N VAL A 261 7.70 11.98 -4.22
CA VAL A 261 8.33 13.30 -4.40
C VAL A 261 9.81 13.11 -4.73
N ARG A 262 10.33 13.92 -5.65
CA ARG A 262 11.71 13.79 -6.15
C ARG A 262 12.73 14.24 -5.12
N LEU A 263 13.81 13.49 -4.97
CA LEU A 263 14.82 13.68 -3.93
C LEU A 263 15.73 14.90 -4.18
N GLU A 264 16.24 15.08 -5.41
CA GLU A 264 17.25 16.09 -5.70
C GLU A 264 16.84 17.52 -5.34
N PRO A 265 15.65 18.02 -5.73
CA PRO A 265 15.24 19.37 -5.34
C PRO A 265 15.14 19.56 -3.82
N MET A 266 14.79 18.48 -3.10
CA MET A 266 14.65 18.49 -1.65
C MET A 266 16.00 18.68 -0.96
N LEU A 267 17.01 17.91 -1.38
CA LEU A 267 18.37 18.02 -0.82
C LEU A 267 18.97 19.40 -1.06
N GLN A 268 18.82 19.95 -2.29
CA GLN A 268 19.26 21.31 -2.62
C GLN A 268 18.55 22.36 -1.75
N ARG A 269 17.24 22.23 -1.58
CA ARG A 269 16.43 23.20 -0.81
C ARG A 269 16.78 23.20 0.68
N LEU A 270 17.09 22.03 1.24
CA LEU A 270 17.50 21.87 2.65
C LEU A 270 18.99 22.14 2.89
N GLY A 271 19.80 22.29 1.82
CA GLY A 271 21.23 22.53 1.92
C GLY A 271 22.01 21.33 2.49
N VAL A 272 21.56 20.11 2.20
CA VAL A 272 22.14 18.88 2.74
C VAL A 272 22.58 17.92 1.63
N SER A 273 23.46 17.01 1.98
CA SER A 273 23.92 15.91 1.12
C SER A 273 23.66 14.56 1.78
N MET A 274 23.36 13.54 0.97
CA MET A 274 23.16 12.19 1.49
C MET A 274 24.44 11.61 2.07
N VAL A 275 24.32 10.91 3.17
CA VAL A 275 25.40 10.07 3.68
C VAL A 275 25.21 8.67 3.11
N VAL A 276 25.81 8.42 1.95
CA VAL A 276 25.82 7.10 1.34
C VAL A 276 27.22 6.75 0.92
N ALA A 277 27.57 5.50 1.11
CA ALA A 277 28.94 5.05 0.92
C ALA A 277 29.44 5.21 -0.53
N ASP A 278 28.62 5.24 -1.57
CA ASP A 278 29.07 5.27 -2.98
C ASP A 278 28.01 5.69 -3.99
N SER A 279 27.02 6.50 -3.68
CA SER A 279 26.03 6.87 -4.69
C SER A 279 26.26 8.26 -5.26
N THR A 280 26.72 8.30 -6.49
CA THR A 280 26.49 9.44 -7.37
C THR A 280 24.99 9.53 -7.66
N PHE A 281 24.36 10.60 -7.17
CA PHE A 281 22.98 10.92 -7.52
C PHE A 281 22.93 11.39 -8.97
N ASP A 282 22.59 10.53 -9.86
CA ASP A 282 22.16 10.90 -11.19
C ASP A 282 20.67 10.59 -11.32
N VAL A 283 19.86 11.57 -10.97
CA VAL A 283 18.39 11.51 -11.03
C VAL A 283 17.85 11.80 -12.43
N SER A 284 18.71 12.05 -13.40
CA SER A 284 18.32 12.26 -14.78
C SER A 284 18.26 10.92 -15.50
N GLY A 285 17.09 10.32 -15.61
CA GLY A 285 16.98 9.21 -16.53
C GLY A 285 16.18 7.98 -16.10
N TYR A 286 15.29 8.08 -15.10
CA TYR A 286 14.33 7.00 -14.88
C TYR A 286 13.22 7.06 -15.93
N GLN A 287 12.67 5.89 -16.23
CA GLN A 287 11.73 5.68 -17.32
C GLN A 287 10.47 4.98 -16.81
N MET A 288 9.40 5.07 -17.61
CA MET A 288 8.23 4.21 -17.39
C MET A 288 8.64 2.75 -17.43
N PHE A 289 8.01 1.96 -16.56
CA PHE A 289 8.26 0.52 -16.35
C PHE A 289 9.64 0.19 -15.79
N GLU A 290 10.42 1.17 -15.40
CA GLU A 290 11.66 0.93 -14.68
C GLU A 290 11.35 0.41 -13.27
N PRO A 291 11.98 -0.70 -12.85
CA PRO A 291 11.75 -1.26 -11.52
C PRO A 291 12.33 -0.34 -10.44
N ILE A 292 11.61 -0.24 -9.35
CA ILE A 292 11.95 0.53 -8.17
C ILE A 292 11.70 -0.26 -6.90
N GLU A 293 12.44 0.07 -5.85
CA GLU A 293 12.34 -0.58 -4.55
C GLU A 293 12.36 0.42 -3.40
N LYS A 294 11.82 0.02 -2.25
CA LYS A 294 11.93 0.74 -0.98
C LYS A 294 11.95 -0.18 0.23
N VAL A 295 12.35 0.36 1.38
CA VAL A 295 12.09 -0.23 2.70
C VAL A 295 11.34 0.80 3.54
N GLY A 296 10.13 0.46 3.96
CA GLY A 296 9.27 1.30 4.80
C GLY A 296 9.03 0.71 6.18
N ALA A 297 8.71 1.56 7.13
CA ALA A 297 8.52 1.14 8.52
C ALA A 297 7.30 0.24 8.70
N ARG A 298 6.27 0.41 7.86
CA ARG A 298 5.04 -0.36 7.89
C ARG A 298 5.16 -1.69 7.15
N THR A 299 5.60 -1.66 5.91
CA THR A 299 5.56 -2.81 5.01
C THR A 299 6.91 -3.47 4.77
N GLY A 300 8.00 -2.89 5.29
CA GLY A 300 9.35 -3.38 5.00
C GLY A 300 9.74 -3.20 3.53
N TYR A 301 10.40 -4.20 2.96
CA TYR A 301 10.83 -4.20 1.56
C TYR A 301 9.64 -4.34 0.61
N SER A 302 9.64 -3.55 -0.45
CA SER A 302 8.72 -3.71 -1.59
C SER A 302 9.39 -3.23 -2.88
N SER A 303 9.00 -3.84 -3.99
CA SER A 303 9.46 -3.48 -5.34
C SER A 303 8.28 -3.42 -6.29
N THR A 304 8.28 -2.43 -7.18
CA THR A 304 7.24 -2.21 -8.19
C THR A 304 7.85 -1.49 -9.39
N GLN A 305 7.03 -0.88 -10.23
CA GLN A 305 7.49 -0.15 -11.41
C GLN A 305 6.89 1.26 -11.50
N ILE A 306 7.61 2.15 -12.19
CA ILE A 306 7.14 3.49 -12.51
C ILE A 306 6.07 3.40 -13.60
N VAL A 307 4.92 4.04 -13.38
CA VAL A 307 3.81 4.07 -14.38
C VAL A 307 3.58 5.45 -14.98
N ASN A 308 3.89 6.52 -14.23
CA ASN A 308 3.87 7.88 -14.76
C ASN A 308 5.13 8.64 -14.34
N VAL A 309 5.58 9.49 -15.22
CA VAL A 309 6.57 10.53 -14.95
C VAL A 309 5.88 11.90 -14.99
N MET A 310 6.43 12.90 -14.27
CA MET A 310 5.88 14.26 -14.25
C MET A 310 4.39 14.32 -13.88
N ASP A 311 3.96 13.54 -12.92
CA ASP A 311 2.56 13.57 -12.45
C ASP A 311 2.27 14.80 -11.60
N SER A 312 1.02 15.24 -11.61
CA SER A 312 0.46 16.25 -10.70
C SER A 312 -0.69 15.63 -9.96
N THR A 313 -0.76 15.79 -8.65
CA THR A 313 -1.85 15.19 -7.86
C THR A 313 -2.37 16.12 -6.78
N LYS A 314 -3.64 15.97 -6.42
CA LYS A 314 -4.27 16.57 -5.26
C LYS A 314 -4.23 15.57 -4.11
N VAL A 315 -3.54 15.91 -3.04
CA VAL A 315 -3.49 15.08 -1.82
C VAL A 315 -4.44 15.67 -0.80
N HIS A 316 -5.47 14.90 -0.47
CA HIS A 316 -6.56 15.33 0.40
C HIS A 316 -6.25 15.07 1.87
N MET A 317 -6.72 15.98 2.70
CA MET A 317 -6.75 15.89 4.16
C MET A 317 -8.13 15.39 4.62
N ASP A 318 -8.21 14.91 5.85
CA ASP A 318 -9.48 14.41 6.41
C ASP A 318 -10.52 15.54 6.64
N ASP A 319 -10.06 16.77 6.82
CA ASP A 319 -10.90 17.96 6.96
C ASP A 319 -11.44 18.52 5.61
N GLY A 320 -11.17 17.83 4.50
CA GLY A 320 -11.60 18.20 3.16
C GLY A 320 -10.69 19.22 2.44
N ARG A 321 -9.66 19.75 3.10
CA ARG A 321 -8.59 20.50 2.43
C ARG A 321 -7.79 19.59 1.52
N TYR A 322 -7.08 20.14 0.54
CA TYR A 322 -6.10 19.42 -0.25
C TYR A 322 -4.89 20.29 -0.59
N TYR A 323 -3.77 19.64 -0.81
CA TYR A 323 -2.56 20.25 -1.35
C TYR A 323 -2.32 19.74 -2.77
N SER A 324 -1.98 20.66 -3.69
CA SER A 324 -1.58 20.30 -5.05
C SER A 324 -0.08 20.10 -5.12
N PHE A 325 0.32 18.95 -5.62
CA PHE A 325 1.71 18.61 -5.89
C PHE A 325 1.96 18.45 -7.38
N ASP A 326 3.13 18.86 -7.84
CA ASP A 326 3.58 18.80 -9.22
C ASP A 326 4.91 18.05 -9.32
N ASN A 327 5.24 17.61 -10.53
CA ASN A 327 6.52 16.98 -10.86
C ASN A 327 6.79 15.70 -10.05
N LEU A 328 5.77 14.91 -9.85
CA LEU A 328 5.81 13.65 -9.11
C LEU A 328 6.11 12.47 -10.03
N ILE A 329 6.54 11.37 -9.43
CA ILE A 329 6.58 10.05 -10.03
C ILE A 329 5.39 9.26 -9.49
N ALA A 330 4.59 8.63 -10.38
CA ALA A 330 3.55 7.72 -9.94
C ALA A 330 3.94 6.27 -10.25
N THR A 331 3.56 5.37 -9.36
CA THR A 331 3.90 3.95 -9.40
C THR A 331 2.66 3.11 -9.20
N GLU A 332 2.75 1.82 -9.48
CA GLU A 332 1.80 0.86 -8.94
C GLU A 332 1.94 0.75 -7.43
N ARG A 333 1.21 -0.17 -6.80
CA ARG A 333 1.24 -0.36 -5.34
C ARG A 333 2.67 -0.53 -4.84
N MET A 334 3.08 0.31 -3.91
CA MET A 334 4.43 0.31 -3.35
C MET A 334 4.44 0.38 -1.82
N GLY A 335 3.40 0.89 -1.20
CA GLY A 335 3.38 1.12 0.23
C GLY A 335 2.00 1.37 0.79
N TRP A 336 1.97 1.48 2.12
CA TRP A 336 0.81 1.73 2.94
C TRP A 336 1.04 2.95 3.83
N PRO A 337 -0.04 3.50 4.44
CA PRO A 337 0.11 4.51 5.48
C PRO A 337 1.13 4.08 6.54
N GLY A 338 2.11 4.94 6.79
CA GLY A 338 3.26 4.67 7.63
C GLY A 338 4.57 4.40 6.90
N ASP A 339 4.51 4.09 5.63
CA ASP A 339 5.70 4.02 4.77
C ASP A 339 6.14 5.40 4.25
N SER A 340 5.35 6.44 4.47
CA SER A 340 5.74 7.81 4.13
C SER A 340 7.11 8.15 4.67
N GLY A 341 7.92 8.78 3.84
CA GLY A 341 9.31 9.05 4.12
C GLY A 341 10.26 7.96 3.67
N SER A 342 9.79 6.77 3.25
CA SER A 342 10.68 5.73 2.72
C SER A 342 11.46 6.23 1.52
N LEU A 343 12.78 5.99 1.50
CA LEU A 343 13.61 6.25 0.34
C LEU A 343 13.29 5.27 -0.78
N VAL A 344 12.95 5.79 -1.94
CA VAL A 344 12.70 5.01 -3.15
C VAL A 344 13.93 5.04 -4.04
N ARG A 345 14.35 3.88 -4.55
CA ARG A 345 15.54 3.69 -5.38
C ARG A 345 15.18 2.97 -6.67
N LEU A 346 15.96 3.22 -7.74
CA LEU A 346 15.93 2.37 -8.93
C LEU A 346 16.53 1.02 -8.58
N GLY A 347 15.90 -0.05 -9.01
CA GLY A 347 16.32 -1.42 -8.76
C GLY A 347 15.16 -2.29 -8.26
N GLY A 348 15.49 -3.47 -7.77
CA GLY A 348 14.52 -4.49 -7.43
C GLY A 348 14.11 -5.33 -8.64
N ASP A 349 13.20 -6.27 -8.42
CA ASP A 349 12.69 -7.18 -9.47
C ASP A 349 11.46 -6.62 -10.21
N GLY A 350 10.93 -5.47 -9.76
CA GLY A 350 9.74 -4.82 -10.33
C GLY A 350 8.42 -5.55 -10.05
N ILE A 351 8.48 -6.70 -9.41
CA ILE A 351 7.36 -7.61 -9.21
C ILE A 351 7.19 -8.10 -7.78
N THR A 352 8.12 -7.76 -6.86
CA THR A 352 7.88 -8.02 -5.45
C THR A 352 6.86 -7.00 -4.95
N PRO A 353 5.55 -7.33 -4.94
CA PRO A 353 4.53 -6.39 -4.50
C PRO A 353 4.82 -6.00 -3.06
N VAL A 354 4.12 -4.98 -2.58
CA VAL A 354 3.92 -4.83 -1.14
C VAL A 354 3.34 -6.15 -0.67
N ILE A 355 4.21 -7.04 -0.24
CA ILE A 355 3.78 -8.26 0.40
C ILE A 355 3.26 -7.79 1.75
N LEU A 356 1.96 -7.97 1.97
CA LEU A 356 1.34 -7.86 3.28
C LEU A 356 1.96 -8.87 4.27
N GLU A 357 2.88 -9.74 3.81
CA GLU A 357 3.69 -10.66 4.63
C GLU A 357 4.44 -9.98 5.78
N ASN A 358 4.67 -8.69 5.68
CA ASN A 358 5.38 -7.93 6.70
C ASN A 358 4.49 -6.90 7.40
N VAL A 359 3.20 -6.88 7.14
CA VAL A 359 2.25 -6.39 8.13
C VAL A 359 2.18 -7.51 9.17
N PRO A 360 2.85 -7.39 10.32
CA PRO A 360 2.60 -8.35 11.36
C PRO A 360 1.10 -8.30 11.57
N ASP A 361 0.42 -9.34 11.14
CA ASP A 361 -0.86 -9.71 11.66
C ASP A 361 -2.18 -9.22 11.06
N SER A 362 -2.34 -8.68 9.86
CA SER A 362 -3.73 -8.72 9.37
C SER A 362 -4.12 -10.14 8.91
N GLY A 363 -3.28 -10.85 8.17
CA GLY A 363 -3.49 -12.26 7.84
C GLY A 363 -3.18 -13.19 9.01
N CYS A 364 -2.06 -13.01 9.71
CA CYS A 364 -1.72 -13.71 10.94
C CYS A 364 -2.69 -13.38 12.07
N GLY A 365 -3.20 -12.15 12.20
CA GLY A 365 -4.20 -11.78 13.18
C GLY A 365 -5.51 -12.53 12.97
N VAL A 366 -5.99 -12.65 11.72
CA VAL A 366 -7.15 -13.49 11.40
C VAL A 366 -6.87 -14.96 11.68
N PHE A 367 -5.70 -15.48 11.24
CA PHE A 367 -5.29 -16.86 11.53
C PHE A 367 -5.19 -17.11 13.04
N ASN A 368 -4.57 -16.20 13.78
CA ASN A 368 -4.48 -16.29 15.24
C ASN A 368 -5.86 -16.20 15.90
N SER A 369 -6.72 -15.27 15.46
CA SER A 369 -8.04 -15.07 16.03
C SER A 369 -8.96 -16.26 15.74
N VAL A 370 -8.97 -16.74 14.50
CA VAL A 370 -9.70 -17.96 14.11
C VAL A 370 -9.09 -19.19 14.79
N GLY A 371 -7.76 -19.29 14.87
CA GLY A 371 -7.05 -20.33 15.59
C GLY A 371 -7.45 -20.37 17.07
N ASN A 372 -7.48 -19.23 17.72
CA ASN A 372 -7.91 -19.11 19.13
C ASN A 372 -9.39 -19.43 19.31
N MET A 373 -10.25 -18.92 18.40
CA MET A 373 -11.69 -19.17 18.41
C MET A 373 -12.01 -20.67 18.39
N TYR A 374 -11.33 -21.44 17.52
CA TYR A 374 -11.54 -22.87 17.35
C TYR A 374 -10.51 -23.74 18.08
N ALA A 375 -9.62 -23.18 18.87
CA ALA A 375 -8.50 -23.86 19.54
C ALA A 375 -7.60 -24.66 18.58
N LEU A 376 -7.32 -24.11 17.39
CA LEU A 376 -6.46 -24.70 16.36
C LEU A 376 -5.04 -24.13 16.40
N PRO A 377 -3.99 -24.93 16.16
CA PRO A 377 -2.59 -24.49 16.18
C PRO A 377 -2.17 -23.82 14.86
N LEU A 378 -2.99 -22.89 14.35
CA LEU A 378 -2.80 -22.29 13.00
C LEU A 378 -1.51 -21.47 12.87
N ASN A 379 -0.91 -20.99 13.98
CA ASN A 379 0.35 -20.24 13.95
C ASN A 379 1.51 -21.01 13.32
N GLY A 380 1.53 -22.34 13.49
CA GLY A 380 2.53 -23.19 12.85
C GLY A 380 2.31 -23.40 11.36
N ASP A 381 1.16 -23.01 10.82
CA ASP A 381 0.76 -23.23 9.43
C ASP A 381 0.75 -21.95 8.59
N ILE A 382 1.24 -20.84 9.14
CA ILE A 382 1.40 -19.58 8.38
C ILE A 382 2.19 -19.79 7.08
N PRO A 383 3.34 -20.49 7.06
CA PRO A 383 4.05 -20.76 5.81
C PRO A 383 3.23 -21.57 4.79
N LEU A 384 2.34 -22.45 5.26
CA LEU A 384 1.44 -23.21 4.37
C LEU A 384 0.35 -22.31 3.81
N ALA A 385 -0.23 -21.44 4.62
CA ALA A 385 -1.22 -20.46 4.20
C ALA A 385 -0.66 -19.48 3.17
N ASP A 386 0.58 -19.01 3.38
CA ASP A 386 1.30 -18.16 2.42
C ASP A 386 1.54 -18.90 1.09
N ASN A 387 1.96 -20.15 1.16
CA ASN A 387 2.13 -20.98 -0.04
C ASN A 387 0.81 -21.15 -0.81
N ILE A 388 -0.32 -21.40 -0.13
CA ILE A 388 -1.64 -21.48 -0.76
C ILE A 388 -2.00 -20.13 -1.42
N ARG A 389 -1.80 -19.02 -0.73
CA ARG A 389 -2.06 -17.69 -1.27
C ARG A 389 -1.23 -17.41 -2.52
N ASP A 390 0.09 -17.58 -2.44
CA ASP A 390 1.02 -17.12 -3.45
C ASP A 390 1.16 -18.09 -4.64
N ASN A 391 1.10 -19.39 -4.36
CA ASN A 391 1.32 -20.43 -5.36
C ASN A 391 0.05 -21.13 -5.87
N PHE A 392 -1.12 -20.79 -5.29
CA PHE A 392 -2.41 -21.30 -5.76
C PHE A 392 -3.40 -20.16 -6.04
N LEU A 393 -3.79 -19.38 -5.03
CA LEU A 393 -4.82 -18.32 -5.19
C LEU A 393 -4.34 -17.22 -6.14
N ALA A 394 -3.10 -16.75 -6.00
CA ALA A 394 -2.55 -15.69 -6.85
C ALA A 394 -2.44 -16.06 -8.34
N GLN A 395 -2.50 -17.36 -8.69
CA GLN A 395 -2.51 -17.81 -10.09
C GLN A 395 -3.87 -17.65 -10.77
N THR A 396 -4.91 -17.22 -10.05
CA THR A 396 -6.26 -17.11 -10.60
C THR A 396 -6.88 -15.75 -10.27
N ARG A 397 -7.74 -15.27 -11.20
CA ARG A 397 -8.50 -14.02 -10.96
C ARG A 397 -9.39 -14.13 -9.73
N LEU A 398 -10.09 -15.25 -9.58
CA LEU A 398 -10.96 -15.48 -8.41
C LEU A 398 -10.15 -15.59 -7.12
N GLY A 399 -9.03 -16.31 -7.14
CA GLY A 399 -8.17 -16.42 -5.97
C GLY A 399 -7.57 -15.09 -5.54
N SER A 400 -7.14 -14.25 -6.49
CA SER A 400 -6.68 -12.89 -6.23
C SER A 400 -7.80 -12.01 -5.63
N LEU A 401 -9.03 -12.12 -6.16
CA LEU A 401 -10.21 -11.46 -5.61
C LEU A 401 -10.47 -11.89 -4.16
N LEU A 402 -10.50 -13.19 -3.90
CA LEU A 402 -10.77 -13.73 -2.55
C LEU A 402 -9.67 -13.32 -1.56
N THR A 403 -8.41 -13.33 -1.98
CA THR A 403 -7.28 -12.87 -1.18
C THR A 403 -7.44 -11.39 -0.83
N HIS A 404 -7.78 -10.56 -1.81
CA HIS A 404 -8.00 -9.13 -1.59
C HIS A 404 -9.16 -8.86 -0.62
N LEU A 405 -10.29 -9.54 -0.83
CA LEU A 405 -11.45 -9.44 0.07
C LEU A 405 -11.16 -9.92 1.49
N PHE A 406 -10.36 -10.97 1.63
CA PHE A 406 -9.92 -11.46 2.93
C PHE A 406 -9.20 -10.36 3.72
N TYR A 407 -8.26 -9.65 3.09
CA TYR A 407 -7.53 -8.57 3.74
C TYR A 407 -8.40 -7.34 4.01
N LEU A 408 -9.30 -6.97 3.09
CA LEU A 408 -10.24 -5.85 3.29
C LEU A 408 -11.17 -6.08 4.49
N ASN A 409 -11.51 -7.32 4.78
CA ASN A 409 -12.46 -7.69 5.84
C ASN A 409 -11.77 -8.32 7.06
N ALA A 410 -10.45 -8.32 7.12
CA ALA A 410 -9.66 -8.98 8.15
C ALA A 410 -10.02 -8.50 9.58
N GLU A 411 -10.23 -7.21 9.75
CA GLU A 411 -10.64 -6.61 11.02
C GLU A 411 -12.03 -7.10 11.44
N THR A 412 -13.00 -7.09 10.54
CA THR A 412 -14.36 -7.59 10.79
C THR A 412 -14.35 -9.06 11.23
N VAL A 413 -13.56 -9.91 10.55
CA VAL A 413 -13.42 -11.33 10.90
C VAL A 413 -12.75 -11.48 12.26
N THR A 414 -11.70 -10.70 12.54
CA THR A 414 -10.98 -10.72 13.82
C THR A 414 -11.88 -10.33 14.97
N ASN A 415 -12.58 -9.20 14.86
CA ASN A 415 -13.49 -8.71 15.90
C ASN A 415 -14.62 -9.73 16.19
N ARG A 416 -15.22 -10.26 15.14
CA ARG A 416 -16.26 -11.27 15.25
C ARG A 416 -15.79 -12.56 15.94
N SER A 417 -14.57 -13.02 15.65
CA SER A 417 -13.99 -14.20 16.29
C SER A 417 -13.74 -14.02 17.79
N ILE A 418 -13.59 -12.78 18.25
CA ILE A 418 -13.45 -12.42 19.67
C ILE A 418 -14.82 -12.30 20.34
N GLU A 419 -15.78 -11.66 19.66
CA GLU A 419 -17.11 -11.39 20.17
C GLU A 419 -18.01 -12.64 20.24
N SER A 420 -17.76 -13.63 19.37
CA SER A 420 -18.54 -14.85 19.24
C SER A 420 -17.64 -16.09 19.31
N PRO A 421 -17.15 -16.48 20.50
CA PRO A 421 -16.27 -17.64 20.64
C PRO A 421 -16.99 -18.94 20.29
N ALA A 422 -16.29 -19.86 19.62
CA ALA A 422 -16.83 -21.16 19.26
C ALA A 422 -17.09 -22.04 20.50
N SER A 423 -18.17 -22.81 20.46
CA SER A 423 -18.50 -23.82 21.46
C SER A 423 -17.51 -24.99 21.43
N ASP A 424 -17.47 -25.81 22.46
CA ASP A 424 -16.60 -26.99 22.50
C ASP A 424 -16.93 -28.01 21.40
N TYR A 425 -18.21 -28.09 20.99
CA TYR A 425 -18.64 -28.94 19.88
C TYR A 425 -18.06 -28.44 18.53
N GLU A 426 -18.12 -27.13 18.30
CA GLU A 426 -17.55 -26.51 17.09
C GLU A 426 -16.03 -26.63 17.06
N LYS A 427 -15.35 -26.44 18.21
CA LYS A 427 -13.90 -26.66 18.34
C LYS A 427 -13.50 -28.09 18.01
N ALA A 428 -14.27 -29.09 18.50
CA ALA A 428 -14.00 -30.50 18.18
C ALA A 428 -14.21 -30.80 16.70
N GLY A 429 -15.24 -30.25 16.06
CA GLY A 429 -15.49 -30.39 14.63
C GLY A 429 -14.38 -29.76 13.78
N ALA A 430 -14.02 -28.52 14.09
CA ALA A 430 -12.94 -27.80 13.43
C ALA A 430 -11.58 -28.54 13.58
N ARG A 431 -11.29 -29.07 14.76
CA ARG A 431 -10.08 -29.87 15.02
C ARG A 431 -10.05 -31.14 14.19
N GLY A 432 -11.18 -31.83 14.07
CA GLY A 432 -11.26 -33.03 13.24
C GLY A 432 -10.98 -32.77 11.76
N LEU A 433 -11.51 -31.68 11.21
CA LEU A 433 -11.22 -31.26 9.83
C LEU A 433 -9.76 -30.84 9.65
N TYR A 434 -9.23 -30.06 10.58
CA TYR A 434 -7.83 -29.65 10.56
C TYR A 434 -6.88 -30.85 10.56
N ASP A 435 -7.03 -31.78 11.49
CA ASP A 435 -6.17 -32.97 11.59
C ASP A 435 -6.28 -33.86 10.35
N LYS A 436 -7.48 -33.92 9.73
CA LYS A 436 -7.73 -34.67 8.49
C LYS A 436 -7.03 -34.06 7.27
N TYR A 437 -7.09 -32.74 7.11
CA TYR A 437 -6.73 -32.09 5.84
C TYR A 437 -5.39 -31.36 5.83
N ARG A 438 -4.85 -30.97 6.97
CA ARG A 438 -3.59 -30.21 7.05
C ARG A 438 -2.46 -30.84 6.25
N ASN A 439 -2.20 -32.12 6.49
CA ASN A 439 -1.12 -32.84 5.81
C ASN A 439 -1.42 -33.11 4.33
N TYR A 440 -2.68 -33.32 3.99
CA TYR A 440 -3.13 -33.46 2.60
C TYR A 440 -2.86 -32.18 1.79
N VAL A 441 -3.27 -31.04 2.33
CA VAL A 441 -3.04 -29.73 1.69
C VAL A 441 -1.54 -29.43 1.61
N ALA A 442 -0.78 -29.66 2.68
CA ALA A 442 0.66 -29.46 2.69
C ALA A 442 1.36 -30.31 1.62
N SER A 443 0.95 -31.57 1.45
CA SER A 443 1.50 -32.46 0.42
C SER A 443 1.09 -32.03 -0.99
N ALA A 444 -0.15 -31.62 -1.19
CA ALA A 444 -0.64 -31.12 -2.48
C ALA A 444 0.10 -29.84 -2.93
N MET A 445 0.50 -28.99 -1.99
CA MET A 445 1.23 -27.75 -2.26
C MET A 445 2.74 -27.92 -2.41
N ALA A 446 3.33 -28.97 -1.82
CA ALA A 446 4.79 -29.19 -1.81
C ALA A 446 5.30 -30.03 -2.98
N GLY A 447 4.44 -30.83 -3.63
CA GLY A 447 4.84 -31.80 -4.65
C GLY A 447 4.67 -31.32 -6.09
N PRO A 448 5.25 -32.03 -7.07
CA PRO A 448 4.83 -31.89 -8.45
C PRO A 448 3.33 -32.22 -8.50
N ARG A 449 2.57 -31.46 -9.29
CA ARG A 449 1.11 -31.58 -9.45
C ARG A 449 0.71 -33.03 -9.76
N ASP A 450 0.42 -33.79 -8.70
CA ASP A 450 0.07 -35.20 -8.85
C ASP A 450 -1.40 -35.32 -9.29
N PRO A 451 -1.70 -35.85 -10.47
CA PRO A 451 -3.07 -36.03 -10.94
C PRO A 451 -3.89 -37.00 -10.08
N ALA A 452 -3.28 -37.73 -9.15
CA ALA A 452 -4.00 -38.52 -8.15
C ALA A 452 -4.77 -37.69 -7.12
N TYR A 453 -4.38 -36.40 -6.90
CA TYR A 453 -5.10 -35.51 -6.02
C TYR A 453 -6.32 -34.91 -6.74
N VAL A 454 -7.46 -35.58 -6.63
CA VAL A 454 -8.76 -35.12 -7.17
C VAL A 454 -9.71 -34.75 -6.04
N VAL A 455 -10.59 -33.81 -6.30
CA VAL A 455 -11.66 -33.45 -5.37
C VAL A 455 -12.69 -34.58 -5.33
N THR A 456 -12.94 -35.12 -4.15
CA THR A 456 -13.92 -36.19 -3.92
C THR A 456 -15.21 -35.66 -3.31
N GLN A 457 -16.28 -36.48 -3.32
CA GLN A 457 -17.53 -36.11 -2.63
C GLN A 457 -17.30 -35.86 -1.14
N GLN A 458 -16.43 -36.62 -0.48
CA GLN A 458 -16.09 -36.39 0.92
C GLN A 458 -15.48 -35.01 1.18
N HIS A 459 -14.64 -34.50 0.24
CA HIS A 459 -14.09 -33.14 0.33
C HIS A 459 -15.19 -32.08 0.28
N LEU A 460 -16.20 -32.29 -0.59
CA LEU A 460 -17.34 -31.37 -0.70
C LEU A 460 -18.20 -31.41 0.58
N ASP A 461 -18.50 -32.61 1.08
CA ASP A 461 -19.32 -32.78 2.29
C ASP A 461 -18.65 -32.17 3.52
N ASP A 462 -17.34 -32.36 3.67
CA ASP A 462 -16.56 -31.77 4.76
C ASP A 462 -16.47 -30.24 4.63
N THR A 463 -16.33 -29.73 3.42
CA THR A 463 -16.36 -28.27 3.17
C THR A 463 -17.74 -27.69 3.49
N ALA A 464 -18.82 -28.35 3.10
CA ALA A 464 -20.18 -27.94 3.45
C ALA A 464 -20.39 -27.94 4.98
N SER A 465 -19.84 -28.93 5.68
CA SER A 465 -19.88 -28.99 7.15
C SER A 465 -19.13 -27.83 7.79
N ALA A 466 -17.92 -27.49 7.29
CA ALA A 466 -17.16 -26.33 7.75
C ALA A 466 -17.91 -25.02 7.54
N ILE A 467 -18.55 -24.85 6.37
CA ILE A 467 -19.39 -23.68 6.05
C ILE A 467 -20.59 -23.57 7.01
N ASN A 468 -21.24 -24.67 7.32
CA ASN A 468 -22.37 -24.68 8.28
C ASN A 468 -21.91 -24.30 9.69
N GLY A 469 -20.71 -24.74 10.11
CA GLY A 469 -20.10 -24.31 11.37
C GLY A 469 -19.81 -22.80 11.38
N ALA A 470 -19.16 -22.29 10.34
CA ALA A 470 -18.86 -20.86 10.23
C ALA A 470 -20.13 -19.99 10.17
N ALA A 471 -21.21 -20.48 9.57
CA ALA A 471 -22.49 -19.79 9.46
C ALA A 471 -23.15 -19.46 10.81
N LEU A 472 -22.79 -20.18 11.88
CA LEU A 472 -23.27 -19.88 13.24
C LEU A 472 -22.78 -18.54 13.78
N HIS A 473 -21.71 -18.02 13.19
CA HIS A 473 -21.08 -16.75 13.55
C HIS A 473 -21.30 -15.65 12.50
N MET A 474 -22.19 -15.86 11.54
CA MET A 474 -22.48 -14.97 10.41
C MET A 474 -23.92 -14.48 10.42
N THR A 475 -24.17 -13.35 9.77
CA THR A 475 -25.53 -12.91 9.45
C THR A 475 -26.17 -13.86 8.42
N GLN A 476 -27.49 -13.82 8.28
CA GLN A 476 -28.18 -14.63 7.28
C GLN A 476 -27.73 -14.29 5.85
N GLN A 477 -27.50 -13.01 5.54
CA GLN A 477 -27.04 -12.56 4.23
C GLN A 477 -25.63 -13.08 3.90
N GLU A 478 -24.71 -13.05 4.86
CA GLU A 478 -23.37 -13.62 4.71
C GLU A 478 -23.42 -15.14 4.53
N THR A 479 -24.27 -15.81 5.29
CA THR A 479 -24.49 -17.26 5.17
C THR A 479 -25.01 -17.65 3.79
N ASP A 480 -25.98 -16.90 3.27
CA ASP A 480 -26.55 -17.15 1.94
C ASP A 480 -25.51 -16.89 0.84
N ALA A 481 -24.70 -15.82 0.97
CA ALA A 481 -23.61 -15.54 0.07
C ALA A 481 -22.54 -16.65 0.08
N LEU A 482 -22.13 -17.11 1.25
CA LEU A 482 -21.16 -18.19 1.40
C LEU A 482 -21.65 -19.50 0.78
N LYS A 483 -22.93 -19.84 0.97
CA LYS A 483 -23.56 -21.01 0.33
C LYS A 483 -23.65 -20.85 -1.19
N SER A 484 -23.94 -19.64 -1.69
CA SER A 484 -23.92 -19.35 -3.13
C SER A 484 -22.53 -19.56 -3.73
N ILE A 485 -21.49 -19.05 -3.06
CA ILE A 485 -20.10 -19.23 -3.48
C ILE A 485 -19.71 -20.71 -3.45
N TYR A 486 -20.10 -21.45 -2.40
CA TYR A 486 -19.87 -22.89 -2.33
C TYR A 486 -20.45 -23.62 -3.55
N ASN A 487 -21.70 -23.33 -3.94
CA ASN A 487 -22.36 -23.92 -5.09
C ASN A 487 -21.72 -23.54 -6.42
N THR A 488 -21.24 -22.29 -6.55
CA THR A 488 -20.68 -21.75 -7.80
C THR A 488 -19.20 -22.13 -7.99
N VAL A 489 -18.43 -22.16 -6.90
CA VAL A 489 -16.98 -22.34 -6.96
C VAL A 489 -16.57 -23.76 -6.57
N ILE A 490 -17.09 -24.25 -5.43
CA ILE A 490 -16.57 -25.48 -4.82
C ILE A 490 -17.27 -26.72 -5.39
N THR A 491 -18.60 -26.75 -5.44
CA THR A 491 -19.36 -27.92 -5.91
C THR A 491 -18.94 -28.37 -7.32
N PRO A 492 -18.72 -27.47 -8.31
CA PRO A 492 -18.29 -27.88 -9.65
C PRO A 492 -16.89 -28.53 -9.71
N THR A 493 -16.09 -28.43 -8.65
CA THR A 493 -14.74 -29.01 -8.65
C THR A 493 -14.71 -30.53 -8.43
N LEU A 494 -15.85 -31.17 -8.18
CA LEU A 494 -15.93 -32.62 -8.01
C LEU A 494 -15.24 -33.36 -9.17
N GLY A 495 -14.27 -34.21 -8.84
CA GLY A 495 -13.48 -34.97 -9.82
C GLY A 495 -12.37 -34.16 -10.49
N MET A 496 -12.24 -32.87 -10.23
CA MET A 496 -11.17 -32.04 -10.79
C MET A 496 -9.86 -32.26 -10.05
N HIS A 497 -8.78 -32.23 -10.81
CA HIS A 497 -7.42 -32.10 -10.28
C HIS A 497 -6.95 -30.64 -10.32
N TYR A 498 -5.76 -30.37 -9.78
CA TYR A 498 -5.20 -29.04 -9.56
C TYR A 498 -5.35 -28.07 -10.75
N ASP A 499 -4.91 -28.47 -11.97
CA ASP A 499 -4.93 -27.59 -13.14
C ASP A 499 -6.36 -27.30 -13.64
N GLN A 500 -7.29 -28.24 -13.44
CA GLN A 500 -8.70 -28.03 -13.77
C GLN A 500 -9.36 -27.06 -12.78
N ILE A 501 -8.97 -27.12 -11.50
CA ILE A 501 -9.43 -26.16 -10.49
C ILE A 501 -8.92 -24.76 -10.82
N LEU A 502 -7.64 -24.60 -11.19
CA LEU A 502 -7.10 -23.31 -11.63
C LEU A 502 -7.86 -22.76 -12.85
N THR A 503 -8.16 -23.63 -13.83
CA THR A 503 -8.94 -23.23 -15.01
C THR A 503 -10.35 -22.79 -14.63
N HIS A 504 -11.01 -23.53 -13.72
CA HIS A 504 -12.33 -23.19 -13.21
C HIS A 504 -12.32 -21.84 -12.46
N MET A 505 -11.32 -21.57 -11.61
CA MET A 505 -11.18 -20.33 -10.87
C MET A 505 -10.76 -19.12 -11.75
N ASN A 506 -10.27 -19.36 -12.96
CA ASN A 506 -10.00 -18.33 -13.97
C ASN A 506 -11.20 -18.07 -14.90
N ASN A 507 -12.31 -18.79 -14.74
CA ASN A 507 -13.50 -18.60 -15.57
C ASN A 507 -14.19 -17.27 -15.23
N ASP A 508 -14.41 -16.42 -16.25
CA ASP A 508 -15.00 -15.10 -16.08
C ASP A 508 -16.41 -15.15 -15.47
N ALA A 509 -17.24 -16.13 -15.87
CA ALA A 509 -18.58 -16.27 -15.32
C ALA A 509 -18.56 -16.62 -13.82
N VAL A 510 -17.62 -17.47 -13.40
CA VAL A 510 -17.43 -17.81 -11.99
C VAL A 510 -16.97 -16.58 -11.20
N TYR A 511 -15.98 -15.86 -11.73
CA TYR A 511 -15.47 -14.62 -11.13
C TYR A 511 -16.57 -13.57 -10.92
N HIS A 512 -17.33 -13.26 -11.97
CA HIS A 512 -18.40 -12.27 -11.91
C HIS A 512 -19.56 -12.71 -11.00
N SER A 513 -19.90 -13.99 -10.99
CA SER A 513 -20.93 -14.52 -10.10
C SER A 513 -20.54 -14.37 -8.63
N VAL A 514 -19.27 -14.62 -8.26
CA VAL A 514 -18.78 -14.43 -6.89
C VAL A 514 -18.77 -12.96 -6.52
N LEU A 515 -18.23 -12.09 -7.38
CA LEU A 515 -18.19 -10.65 -7.15
C LEU A 515 -19.60 -10.07 -6.96
N ASP A 516 -20.55 -10.42 -7.85
CA ASP A 516 -21.95 -10.00 -7.76
C ASP A 516 -22.65 -10.51 -6.49
N THR A 517 -22.30 -11.69 -6.02
CA THR A 517 -22.80 -12.24 -4.78
C THR A 517 -22.30 -11.44 -3.57
N LEU A 518 -21.02 -11.14 -3.52
CA LEU A 518 -20.38 -10.46 -2.37
C LEU A 518 -20.73 -8.97 -2.30
N THR A 519 -20.89 -8.30 -3.44
CA THR A 519 -21.28 -6.88 -3.49
C THR A 519 -22.71 -6.62 -2.96
N LYS A 520 -23.53 -7.66 -2.84
CA LYS A 520 -24.89 -7.57 -2.28
C LYS A 520 -24.92 -7.75 -0.75
N VAL A 521 -23.81 -8.07 -0.12
CA VAL A 521 -23.71 -8.27 1.34
C VAL A 521 -23.19 -7.00 1.99
N PRO A 522 -24.02 -6.24 2.73
CA PRO A 522 -23.66 -4.92 3.26
C PRO A 522 -22.50 -4.93 4.27
N THR A 523 -22.28 -6.06 4.92
CA THR A 523 -21.24 -6.25 5.94
C THR A 523 -19.87 -6.61 5.34
N ILE A 524 -19.82 -6.88 4.04
CA ILE A 524 -18.57 -7.20 3.33
C ILE A 524 -18.09 -5.96 2.57
N VAL A 525 -16.91 -5.48 2.92
CA VAL A 525 -16.26 -4.39 2.21
C VAL A 525 -15.76 -4.91 0.86
N THR A 526 -16.34 -4.39 -0.22
CA THR A 526 -15.98 -4.72 -1.62
C THR A 526 -15.51 -3.49 -2.41
N GLU A 527 -15.43 -2.33 -1.78
CA GLU A 527 -14.97 -1.10 -2.41
C GLU A 527 -13.52 -1.25 -2.89
N GLY A 528 -13.28 -0.90 -4.14
CA GLY A 528 -11.96 -1.07 -4.79
C GLY A 528 -11.75 -2.42 -5.50
N VAL A 529 -12.67 -3.37 -5.37
CA VAL A 529 -12.59 -4.70 -6.02
C VAL A 529 -13.27 -4.72 -7.39
N ILE A 530 -14.09 -3.74 -7.70
CA ILE A 530 -14.78 -3.67 -9.00
C ILE A 530 -13.74 -3.35 -10.08
N GLY A 531 -13.21 -4.42 -10.67
CA GLY A 531 -12.41 -4.33 -11.89
C GLY A 531 -13.20 -3.71 -13.03
N PRO A 532 -12.52 -3.20 -14.06
CA PRO A 532 -13.19 -2.57 -15.21
C PRO A 532 -14.15 -3.57 -15.87
N GLY A 533 -15.42 -3.18 -16.00
CA GLY A 533 -16.39 -3.85 -16.85
C GLY A 533 -16.02 -3.68 -18.32
#